data_4d4f88ded4bf2bdde6936650a275b4cd
#
_entry.id   4d4f88ded4bf2bdde6936650a275b4cd
#
_cell.length_a   1.000
_cell.length_b   1.000
_cell.length_c   1.000
_cell.angle_alpha   90.00
_cell.angle_beta   90.00
_cell.angle_gamma   90.00
#
_symmetry.space_group_name_H-M   'P 1'
#
loop_
_entity.id
_entity.type
_entity.pdbx_description
1 polymer ?
#
loop_
_entity_poly.entity_id
_entity_poly.type
_entity_poly.pdbx_seq_one_letter_code
_entity_poly.pdbx_strand_id
1 'polypeptide(L)'
;QKLYENGNSYADSLLNSWANAEWFLLKELIPSSMKAVVFRVDGETNTDDLSPAQEAWSRADIPLHAQSMLQNKMSGAIQKIKSLEKKKLPIAYVGDIVGTGSSRKSAINSLQWYMGKKIPFIPNKNSGGIVLGNKIAPIFFNTAEDSGALPIECDVSKMKMGDIIEINFSKKGIFLNDKLL
;
A
#
# COMPACT_ATOMS: atom_id res chain seq x y z
N GLN A 1 22.15 -18.24 8.89
CA GLN A 1 22.99 -19.43 8.68
C GLN A 1 23.05 -20.30 9.95
N LYS A 2 23.47 -19.79 11.13
CA LYS A 2 23.52 -20.57 12.39
C LYS A 2 22.22 -21.29 12.75
N LEU A 3 21.07 -20.64 12.55
CA LEU A 3 19.76 -21.26 12.80
C LEU A 3 19.46 -22.42 11.83
N TYR A 4 19.84 -22.26 10.57
CA TYR A 4 19.72 -23.32 9.57
C TYR A 4 20.59 -24.53 9.90
N GLU A 5 21.87 -24.31 10.24
CA GLU A 5 22.82 -25.34 10.65
C GLU A 5 22.33 -26.12 11.89
N ASN A 6 21.53 -25.48 12.74
CA ASN A 6 20.92 -26.09 13.93
C ASN A 6 19.53 -26.73 13.63
N GLY A 7 19.15 -26.91 12.36
CA GLY A 7 17.91 -27.58 11.97
C GLY A 7 16.63 -26.76 12.22
N ASN A 8 16.72 -25.42 12.26
CA ASN A 8 15.56 -24.58 12.41
C ASN A 8 14.73 -24.55 11.10
N SER A 9 13.51 -25.11 11.13
CA SER A 9 12.64 -25.24 9.95
C SER A 9 12.24 -23.91 9.32
N TYR A 10 12.10 -22.83 10.10
CA TYR A 10 11.83 -21.51 9.56
C TYR A 10 13.03 -20.95 8.80
N ALA A 11 14.23 -21.13 9.32
CA ALA A 11 15.46 -20.71 8.64
C ALA A 11 15.70 -21.49 7.36
N ASP A 12 15.35 -22.79 7.34
CA ASP A 12 15.39 -23.63 6.15
C ASP A 12 14.40 -23.12 5.09
N SER A 13 13.14 -22.92 5.44
CA SER A 13 12.13 -22.38 4.54
C SER A 13 12.50 -21.01 3.98
N LEU A 14 13.05 -20.13 4.82
CA LEU A 14 13.50 -18.79 4.41
C LEU A 14 14.64 -18.86 3.41
N LEU A 15 15.66 -19.65 3.69
CA LEU A 15 16.82 -19.77 2.79
C LEU A 15 16.46 -20.44 1.47
N ASN A 16 15.60 -21.46 1.50
CA ASN A 16 15.09 -22.09 0.28
C ASN A 16 14.27 -21.13 -0.56
N SER A 17 13.37 -20.36 0.07
CA SER A 17 12.58 -19.35 -0.63
C SER A 17 13.47 -18.28 -1.29
N TRP A 18 14.51 -17.84 -0.61
CA TRP A 18 15.45 -16.86 -1.17
C TRP A 18 16.32 -17.45 -2.28
N ALA A 19 16.83 -18.66 -2.11
CA ALA A 19 17.64 -19.35 -3.12
C ALA A 19 16.86 -19.59 -4.41
N ASN A 20 15.56 -19.90 -4.31
CA ASN A 20 14.67 -20.14 -5.44
C ASN A 20 13.96 -18.87 -5.94
N ALA A 21 14.22 -17.71 -5.38
CA ALA A 21 13.58 -16.44 -5.70
C ALA A 21 12.03 -16.53 -5.68
N GLU A 22 11.44 -17.31 -4.78
CA GLU A 22 9.99 -17.56 -4.73
C GLU A 22 9.19 -16.28 -4.59
N TRP A 23 9.65 -15.33 -3.76
CA TRP A 23 9.06 -14.01 -3.58
C TRP A 23 8.94 -13.20 -4.90
N PHE A 24 9.75 -13.53 -5.90
CA PHE A 24 9.76 -12.87 -7.20
C PHE A 24 8.97 -13.67 -8.25
N LEU A 25 9.01 -14.98 -8.18
CA LEU A 25 8.38 -15.89 -9.15
C LEU A 25 6.92 -16.18 -8.84
N LEU A 26 6.56 -16.28 -7.54
CA LEU A 26 5.20 -16.54 -7.11
C LEU A 26 4.35 -15.27 -7.31
N LYS A 27 3.52 -15.28 -8.33
CA LYS A 27 2.53 -14.22 -8.60
C LYS A 27 1.13 -14.76 -8.27
N GLU A 28 0.45 -14.06 -7.36
CA GLU A 28 -0.97 -14.34 -7.12
C GLU A 28 -1.79 -14.04 -8.39
N LEU A 29 -2.74 -14.90 -8.70
CA LEU A 29 -3.69 -14.62 -9.78
C LEU A 29 -4.56 -13.42 -9.38
N ILE A 30 -4.73 -12.49 -10.32
CA ILE A 30 -5.62 -11.35 -10.12
C ILE A 30 -7.06 -11.87 -10.06
N PRO A 31 -7.81 -11.63 -8.98
CA PRO A 31 -9.21 -12.07 -8.89
C PRO A 31 -10.08 -11.31 -9.89
N SER A 32 -11.26 -11.83 -10.21
CA SER A 32 -12.22 -11.12 -11.07
C SER A 32 -12.72 -9.81 -10.45
N SER A 33 -12.82 -9.78 -9.13
CA SER A 33 -13.12 -8.58 -8.35
C SER A 33 -12.53 -8.66 -6.94
N MET A 34 -12.38 -7.51 -6.29
CA MET A 34 -11.98 -7.41 -4.88
C MET A 34 -12.71 -6.28 -4.20
N LYS A 35 -13.04 -6.46 -2.91
CA LYS A 35 -13.58 -5.40 -2.05
C LYS A 35 -12.44 -4.75 -1.27
N ALA A 36 -12.55 -3.44 -1.08
CA ALA A 36 -11.61 -2.68 -0.26
C ALA A 36 -12.37 -1.64 0.58
N VAL A 37 -11.80 -1.29 1.73
CA VAL A 37 -12.30 -0.20 2.56
C VAL A 37 -11.52 1.07 2.26
N VAL A 38 -12.21 2.17 2.11
CA VAL A 38 -11.66 3.48 1.75
C VAL A 38 -10.98 4.13 2.97
N PHE A 39 -9.70 4.47 2.81
CA PHE A 39 -9.00 5.43 3.67
C PHE A 39 -8.86 6.73 2.88
N ARG A 40 -9.74 7.68 3.15
CA ARG A 40 -9.84 8.95 2.42
C ARG A 40 -8.88 9.99 2.98
N VAL A 41 -8.12 10.63 2.11
CA VAL A 41 -7.32 11.83 2.39
C VAL A 41 -7.72 12.91 1.40
N ASP A 42 -8.34 13.97 1.88
CA ASP A 42 -8.85 15.04 1.02
C ASP A 42 -7.72 15.95 0.50
N GLY A 43 -7.93 16.47 -0.70
CA GLY A 43 -7.03 17.38 -1.39
C GLY A 43 -5.79 16.70 -1.95
N GLU A 44 -4.75 17.50 -2.17
CA GLU A 44 -3.47 17.03 -2.69
C GLU A 44 -2.66 16.33 -1.59
N THR A 45 -2.11 15.17 -1.89
CA THR A 45 -1.13 14.47 -1.05
C THR A 45 0.18 14.38 -1.81
N ASN A 46 1.18 15.06 -1.32
CA ASN A 46 2.52 15.00 -1.91
C ASN A 46 3.37 13.91 -1.26
N THR A 47 4.54 13.66 -1.82
CA THR A 47 5.45 12.62 -1.31
C THR A 47 6.06 12.98 0.05
N ASP A 48 6.11 14.25 0.44
CA ASP A 48 6.50 14.66 1.80
C ASP A 48 5.44 14.34 2.84
N ASP A 49 4.16 14.39 2.47
CA ASP A 49 3.07 13.95 3.36
C ASP A 49 3.19 12.45 3.68
N LEU A 50 3.61 11.63 2.69
CA LEU A 50 3.75 10.18 2.84
C LEU A 50 5.10 9.75 3.42
N SER A 51 6.12 10.59 3.25
CA SER A 51 7.51 10.33 3.67
C SER A 51 8.19 11.66 4.02
N PRO A 52 7.93 12.21 5.21
CA PRO A 52 8.45 13.52 5.61
C PRO A 52 9.96 13.61 5.52
N ALA A 53 10.46 14.75 4.98
CA ALA A 53 11.89 14.98 4.83
C ALA A 53 12.62 15.03 6.18
N GLN A 54 11.95 15.53 7.22
CA GLN A 54 12.49 15.59 8.59
C GLN A 54 12.79 14.20 9.16
N GLU A 55 12.07 13.18 8.67
CA GLU A 55 12.22 11.79 9.10
C GLU A 55 13.08 10.96 8.14
N ALA A 56 13.89 11.61 7.30
CA ALA A 56 14.72 10.93 6.30
C ALA A 56 15.69 9.91 6.88
N TRP A 57 16.13 10.09 8.11
CA TRP A 57 17.02 9.20 8.84
C TRP A 57 16.43 7.80 9.06
N SER A 58 15.10 7.70 9.14
CA SER A 58 14.40 6.43 9.39
C SER A 58 14.03 5.65 8.11
N ARG A 59 14.28 6.21 6.91
CA ARG A 59 13.82 5.62 5.62
C ARG A 59 14.34 4.21 5.34
N ALA A 60 15.48 3.83 5.91
CA ALA A 60 16.02 2.49 5.76
C ALA A 60 15.20 1.44 6.53
N ASP A 61 14.48 1.85 7.57
CA ASP A 61 13.57 1.02 8.35
C ASP A 61 12.12 1.39 8.00
N ILE A 62 11.53 0.64 7.06
CA ILE A 62 10.17 0.93 6.55
C ILE A 62 9.13 0.97 7.67
N PRO A 63 9.06 -0.01 8.61
CA PRO A 63 8.12 0.04 9.74
C PRO A 63 8.25 1.30 10.59
N LEU A 64 9.48 1.73 10.87
CA LEU A 64 9.74 2.92 11.66
C LEU A 64 9.35 4.18 10.90
N HIS A 65 9.79 4.30 9.65
CA HIS A 65 9.52 5.46 8.82
C HIS A 65 8.02 5.66 8.55
N ALA A 66 7.29 4.55 8.31
CA ALA A 66 5.86 4.59 8.05
C ALA A 66 5.04 5.20 9.21
N GLN A 67 5.56 5.23 10.44
CA GLN A 67 4.89 5.87 11.57
C GLN A 67 4.73 7.38 11.39
N SER A 68 5.56 8.00 10.57
CA SER A 68 5.50 9.43 10.26
C SER A 68 4.55 9.78 9.10
N MET A 69 3.98 8.76 8.42
CA MET A 69 3.09 8.97 7.28
C MET A 69 1.89 9.82 7.66
N LEU A 70 1.67 10.89 6.90
CA LEU A 70 0.56 11.86 7.05
C LEU A 70 0.55 12.63 8.39
N GLN A 71 1.64 12.61 9.17
CA GLN A 71 1.68 13.27 10.49
C GLN A 71 1.35 14.78 10.43
N ASN A 72 1.77 15.46 9.36
CA ASN A 72 1.53 16.88 9.14
C ASN A 72 0.25 17.17 8.33
N LYS A 73 -0.37 16.12 7.75
CA LYS A 73 -1.52 16.24 6.85
C LYS A 73 -2.84 15.85 7.53
N MET A 74 -2.82 14.77 8.30
CA MET A 74 -4.03 14.20 8.91
C MET A 74 -3.76 13.76 10.34
N SER A 75 -4.31 14.47 11.30
CA SER A 75 -4.22 14.07 12.71
C SER A 75 -4.83 12.68 12.92
N GLY A 76 -4.11 11.80 13.61
CA GLY A 76 -4.56 10.45 13.91
C GLY A 76 -4.68 9.52 12.68
N ALA A 77 -3.92 9.78 11.59
CA ALA A 77 -3.97 8.96 10.37
C ALA A 77 -3.77 7.47 10.66
N ILE A 78 -2.74 7.13 11.40
CA ILE A 78 -2.42 5.73 11.72
C ILE A 78 -3.51 5.07 12.57
N GLN A 79 -4.08 5.80 13.54
CA GLN A 79 -5.19 5.31 14.36
C GLN A 79 -6.44 5.04 13.52
N LYS A 80 -6.72 5.90 12.53
CA LYS A 80 -7.83 5.70 11.58
C LYS A 80 -7.59 4.46 10.72
N ILE A 81 -6.39 4.25 10.19
CA ILE A 81 -6.03 3.05 9.45
C ILE A 81 -6.27 1.80 10.32
N LYS A 82 -5.72 1.77 11.54
CA LYS A 82 -5.93 0.65 12.48
C LYS A 82 -7.41 0.39 12.80
N SER A 83 -8.23 1.43 12.80
CA SER A 83 -9.69 1.26 12.99
C SER A 83 -10.34 0.58 11.78
N LEU A 84 -9.87 0.87 10.57
CA LEU A 84 -10.37 0.26 9.33
C LEU A 84 -9.95 -1.21 9.17
N GLU A 85 -8.79 -1.60 9.70
CA GLU A 85 -8.32 -3.00 9.73
C GLU A 85 -9.33 -3.95 10.38
N LYS A 86 -10.14 -3.45 11.33
CA LYS A 86 -11.22 -4.23 11.98
C LYS A 86 -12.25 -4.75 10.98
N LYS A 87 -12.38 -4.15 9.81
CA LYS A 87 -13.30 -4.60 8.75
C LYS A 87 -12.77 -5.83 8.01
N LYS A 88 -11.51 -6.24 8.23
CA LYS A 88 -10.86 -7.42 7.61
C LYS A 88 -10.91 -7.41 6.08
N LEU A 89 -10.90 -6.23 5.49
CA LEU A 89 -10.79 -6.01 4.05
C LEU A 89 -9.48 -5.28 3.75
N PRO A 90 -8.92 -5.42 2.54
CA PRO A 90 -7.85 -4.55 2.06
C PRO A 90 -8.23 -3.08 2.24
N ILE A 91 -7.26 -2.25 2.60
CA ILE A 91 -7.47 -0.81 2.72
C ILE A 91 -6.98 -0.16 1.43
N ALA A 92 -7.84 0.65 0.79
CA ALA A 92 -7.48 1.46 -0.34
C ALA A 92 -7.17 2.89 0.13
N TYR A 93 -5.96 3.38 -0.16
CA TYR A 93 -5.67 4.80 -0.07
C TYR A 93 -6.44 5.56 -1.14
N VAL A 94 -7.16 6.59 -0.77
CA VAL A 94 -7.99 7.37 -1.70
C VAL A 94 -7.71 8.86 -1.52
N GLY A 95 -7.21 9.53 -2.56
CA GLY A 95 -6.90 10.96 -2.55
C GLY A 95 -7.37 11.69 -3.80
N ASP A 96 -7.52 13.01 -3.76
CA ASP A 96 -7.89 13.77 -4.96
C ASP A 96 -6.71 13.85 -5.94
N ILE A 97 -5.56 14.29 -5.45
CA ILE A 97 -4.30 14.31 -6.20
C ILE A 97 -3.25 13.62 -5.33
N VAL A 98 -2.61 12.58 -5.84
CA VAL A 98 -1.72 11.72 -5.05
C VAL A 98 -0.31 11.70 -5.64
N GLY A 99 0.69 11.84 -4.76
CA GLY A 99 2.09 11.57 -5.08
C GLY A 99 2.82 12.69 -5.81
N THR A 100 2.35 13.92 -5.70
CA THR A 100 3.08 15.10 -6.23
C THR A 100 4.41 15.32 -5.48
N GLY A 101 5.27 16.16 -6.04
CA GLY A 101 6.58 16.45 -5.47
C GLY A 101 7.67 15.50 -5.95
N SER A 102 8.75 15.37 -5.17
CA SER A 102 9.90 14.57 -5.58
C SER A 102 9.61 13.07 -5.52
N SER A 103 10.19 12.31 -6.48
CA SER A 103 10.09 10.84 -6.48
C SER A 103 10.78 10.25 -5.25
N ARG A 104 9.99 9.56 -4.42
CA ARG A 104 10.48 8.89 -3.20
C ARG A 104 9.89 7.49 -3.07
N LYS A 105 10.72 6.48 -3.23
CA LYS A 105 10.32 5.10 -2.93
C LYS A 105 9.83 4.92 -1.49
N SER A 106 10.36 5.70 -0.55
CA SER A 106 9.91 5.69 0.84
C SER A 106 8.44 6.09 1.01
N ALA A 107 7.91 6.96 0.15
CA ALA A 107 6.51 7.37 0.19
C ALA A 107 5.58 6.17 -0.09
N ILE A 108 5.83 5.43 -1.17
CA ILE A 108 5.01 4.25 -1.47
C ILE A 108 5.27 3.11 -0.49
N ASN A 109 6.50 2.96 0.03
CA ASN A 109 6.80 1.97 1.05
C ASN A 109 6.02 2.23 2.34
N SER A 110 5.94 3.50 2.79
CA SER A 110 5.13 3.88 3.97
C SER A 110 3.65 3.55 3.75
N LEU A 111 3.12 3.87 2.58
CA LEU A 111 1.75 3.55 2.22
C LEU A 111 1.51 2.03 2.22
N GLN A 112 2.36 1.27 1.54
CA GLN A 112 2.23 -0.18 1.47
C GLN A 112 2.43 -0.87 2.83
N TRP A 113 3.20 -0.26 3.74
CA TRP A 113 3.35 -0.81 5.09
C TRP A 113 2.01 -1.01 5.80
N TYR A 114 1.08 -0.07 5.62
CA TYR A 114 -0.26 -0.14 6.22
C TYR A 114 -1.32 -0.76 5.31
N MET A 115 -1.21 -0.63 4.01
CA MET A 115 -2.27 -0.98 3.06
C MET A 115 -1.95 -2.21 2.21
N GLY A 116 -0.69 -2.66 2.25
CA GLY A 116 -0.24 -3.85 1.56
C GLY A 116 -0.29 -5.11 2.42
N LYS A 117 0.06 -6.21 1.79
CA LYS A 117 0.22 -7.52 2.43
C LYS A 117 1.70 -7.81 2.66
N LYS A 118 2.00 -8.56 3.71
CA LYS A 118 3.35 -9.08 3.96
C LYS A 118 3.80 -9.95 2.80
N ILE A 119 5.03 -9.74 2.36
CA ILE A 119 5.68 -10.62 1.40
C ILE A 119 6.29 -11.79 2.20
N PRO A 120 5.94 -13.05 1.90
CA PRO A 120 6.49 -14.19 2.63
C PRO A 120 8.01 -14.18 2.62
N PHE A 121 8.61 -14.38 3.79
CA PHE A 121 10.06 -14.40 4.02
C PHE A 121 10.85 -13.13 3.66
N ILE A 122 10.16 -12.03 3.33
CA ILE A 122 10.78 -10.71 3.14
C ILE A 122 10.43 -9.84 4.35
N PRO A 123 11.39 -9.55 5.24
CA PRO A 123 11.12 -8.76 6.43
C PRO A 123 10.88 -7.29 6.08
N ASN A 124 10.07 -6.64 6.90
CA ASN A 124 9.88 -5.18 6.91
C ASN A 124 9.43 -4.55 5.57
N LYS A 125 8.84 -5.35 4.68
CA LYS A 125 8.30 -4.85 3.41
C LYS A 125 6.97 -5.52 3.08
N ASN A 126 5.99 -4.70 2.70
CA ASN A 126 4.69 -5.14 2.21
C ASN A 126 4.53 -4.74 0.73
N SER A 127 3.61 -5.37 0.02
CA SER A 127 3.23 -5.05 -1.36
C SER A 127 1.72 -5.23 -1.58
N GLY A 128 1.21 -4.87 -2.74
CA GLY A 128 -0.22 -5.04 -3.06
C GLY A 128 -1.12 -3.96 -2.47
N GLY A 129 -0.56 -2.83 -2.01
CA GLY A 129 -1.36 -1.69 -1.55
C GLY A 129 -2.16 -1.06 -2.70
N ILE A 130 -3.42 -0.70 -2.43
CA ILE A 130 -4.32 -0.08 -3.41
C ILE A 130 -4.25 1.44 -3.25
N VAL A 131 -4.04 2.15 -4.37
CA VAL A 131 -3.99 3.63 -4.41
C VAL A 131 -4.97 4.14 -5.45
N LEU A 132 -5.98 4.87 -5.03
CA LEU A 132 -6.97 5.48 -5.91
C LEU A 132 -6.84 7.00 -5.88
N GLY A 133 -6.97 7.64 -7.03
CA GLY A 133 -6.93 9.11 -7.13
C GLY A 133 -7.71 9.62 -8.32
N ASN A 134 -8.25 10.85 -8.24
CA ASN A 134 -8.69 11.55 -9.44
C ASN A 134 -7.50 11.78 -10.37
N LYS A 135 -6.33 12.05 -9.76
CA LYS A 135 -5.04 12.14 -10.42
C LYS A 135 -3.96 11.51 -9.55
N ILE A 136 -3.05 10.79 -10.17
CA ILE A 136 -1.85 10.27 -9.53
C ILE A 136 -0.66 10.81 -10.32
N ALA A 137 0.27 11.49 -9.63
CA ALA A 137 1.43 12.05 -10.31
C ALA A 137 2.19 10.94 -11.09
N PRO A 138 2.55 11.13 -12.36
CA PRO A 138 3.04 10.05 -13.23
C PRO A 138 4.25 9.31 -12.66
N ILE A 139 5.20 10.03 -12.06
CA ILE A 139 6.38 9.41 -11.45
C ILE A 139 5.99 8.57 -10.23
N PHE A 140 5.02 9.04 -9.43
CA PHE A 140 4.53 8.27 -8.27
C PHE A 140 3.72 7.06 -8.73
N PHE A 141 2.93 7.19 -9.80
CA PHE A 141 2.19 6.09 -10.41
C PHE A 141 3.14 4.95 -10.80
N ASN A 142 4.17 5.25 -11.60
CA ASN A 142 5.16 4.26 -12.01
C ASN A 142 5.91 3.66 -10.79
N THR A 143 6.29 4.50 -9.81
CA THR A 143 6.95 4.02 -8.60
C THR A 143 6.05 3.09 -7.78
N ALA A 144 4.74 3.33 -7.78
CA ALA A 144 3.76 2.49 -7.11
C ALA A 144 3.64 1.12 -7.80
N GLU A 145 3.53 1.10 -9.13
CA GLU A 145 3.52 -0.15 -9.92
C GLU A 145 4.81 -0.95 -9.71
N ASP A 146 5.97 -0.32 -9.86
CA ASP A 146 7.29 -0.94 -9.66
C ASP A 146 7.47 -1.57 -8.28
N SER A 147 6.81 -1.00 -7.28
CA SER A 147 6.83 -1.51 -5.90
C SER A 147 5.74 -2.55 -5.59
N GLY A 148 4.95 -2.92 -6.60
CA GLY A 148 3.87 -3.91 -6.49
C GLY A 148 2.59 -3.38 -5.86
N ALA A 149 2.36 -2.07 -5.86
CA ALA A 149 1.06 -1.49 -5.53
C ALA A 149 0.13 -1.49 -6.76
N LEU A 150 -1.15 -1.25 -6.53
CA LEU A 150 -2.18 -1.10 -7.56
C LEU A 150 -2.66 0.36 -7.61
N PRO A 151 -2.01 1.24 -8.38
CA PRO A 151 -2.51 2.60 -8.60
C PRO A 151 -3.60 2.60 -9.67
N ILE A 152 -4.70 3.30 -9.39
CA ILE A 152 -5.81 3.46 -10.34
C ILE A 152 -6.29 4.91 -10.31
N GLU A 153 -6.35 5.56 -11.47
CA GLU A 153 -7.02 6.85 -11.61
C GLU A 153 -8.52 6.62 -11.88
N CYS A 154 -9.36 7.24 -11.04
CA CYS A 154 -10.81 7.16 -11.16
C CYS A 154 -11.48 8.31 -10.42
N ASP A 155 -12.78 8.56 -10.67
CA ASP A 155 -13.55 9.54 -9.89
C ASP A 155 -13.69 9.07 -8.44
N VAL A 156 -12.99 9.75 -7.53
CA VAL A 156 -13.04 9.46 -6.09
C VAL A 156 -13.94 10.43 -5.31
N SER A 157 -14.61 11.36 -5.98
CA SER A 157 -15.37 12.46 -5.36
C SER A 157 -16.47 11.99 -4.42
N LYS A 158 -17.04 10.82 -4.66
CA LYS A 158 -18.11 10.23 -3.85
C LYS A 158 -17.63 9.29 -2.77
N MET A 159 -16.34 8.95 -2.76
CA MET A 159 -15.77 8.01 -1.78
C MET A 159 -15.50 8.71 -0.45
N LYS A 160 -16.02 8.15 0.64
CA LYS A 160 -15.83 8.67 2.01
C LYS A 160 -15.01 7.69 2.85
N MET A 161 -14.39 8.22 3.91
CA MET A 161 -13.67 7.41 4.90
C MET A 161 -14.53 6.25 5.39
N GLY A 162 -14.06 5.03 5.24
CA GLY A 162 -14.74 3.84 5.72
C GLY A 162 -15.76 3.24 4.76
N ASP A 163 -16.03 3.82 3.62
CA ASP A 163 -16.85 3.20 2.58
C ASP A 163 -16.23 1.87 2.13
N ILE A 164 -17.08 0.98 1.65
CA ILE A 164 -16.64 -0.28 1.03
C ILE A 164 -16.86 -0.15 -0.47
N ILE A 165 -15.81 -0.28 -1.24
CA ILE A 165 -15.82 -0.27 -2.69
C ILE A 165 -15.53 -1.66 -3.24
N GLU A 166 -16.01 -1.94 -4.44
CA GLU A 166 -15.63 -3.10 -5.24
C GLU A 166 -14.81 -2.65 -6.45
N ILE A 167 -13.59 -3.16 -6.57
CA ILE A 167 -12.76 -3.05 -7.76
C ILE A 167 -13.03 -4.30 -8.59
N ASN A 168 -13.69 -4.14 -9.73
CA ASN A 168 -14.08 -5.25 -10.59
C ASN A 168 -13.24 -5.24 -11.87
N PHE A 169 -12.27 -6.16 -11.94
CA PHE A 169 -11.33 -6.25 -13.06
C PHE A 169 -12.00 -6.76 -14.33
N SER A 170 -12.99 -7.65 -14.21
CA SER A 170 -13.73 -8.18 -15.36
C SER A 170 -14.61 -7.12 -16.01
N LYS A 171 -15.25 -6.26 -15.19
CA LYS A 171 -16.08 -5.16 -15.67
C LYS A 171 -15.29 -3.86 -15.91
N LYS A 172 -13.98 -3.87 -15.59
CA LYS A 172 -13.07 -2.71 -15.70
C LYS A 172 -13.62 -1.45 -15.02
N GLY A 173 -14.14 -1.59 -13.79
CA GLY A 173 -14.76 -0.49 -13.08
C GLY A 173 -14.65 -0.60 -11.55
N ILE A 174 -14.86 0.55 -10.90
CA ILE A 174 -14.94 0.64 -9.44
C ILE A 174 -16.38 0.98 -9.08
N PHE A 175 -16.93 0.25 -8.13
CA PHE A 175 -18.32 0.38 -7.72
C PHE A 175 -18.41 0.78 -6.26
N LEU A 176 -19.30 1.71 -5.96
CA LEU A 176 -19.72 2.12 -4.63
C LEU A 176 -21.23 1.89 -4.49
N ASN A 177 -21.66 1.04 -3.56
CA ASN A 177 -23.07 0.66 -3.40
C ASN A 177 -23.69 0.21 -4.74
N ASP A 178 -23.03 -0.69 -5.45
CA ASP A 178 -23.40 -1.24 -6.76
C ASP A 178 -23.53 -0.21 -7.92
N LYS A 179 -23.10 1.02 -7.68
CA LYS A 179 -23.05 2.09 -8.71
C LYS A 179 -21.62 2.26 -9.20
N LEU A 180 -21.45 2.25 -10.51
CA LEU A 180 -20.16 2.56 -11.16
C LEU A 180 -19.79 4.02 -10.85
N LEU A 181 -18.51 4.24 -10.51
CA LEU A 181 -17.91 5.54 -10.28
C LEU A 181 -17.17 6.04 -11.51
#